data_1d28b622dfac2b2fc9ca0c14ce9ee3e0
#
_entry.id   1d28b622dfac2b2fc9ca0c14ce9ee3e0
#
_cell.length_a   1.000
_cell.length_b   1.000
_cell.length_c   1.000
_cell.angle_alpha   90.00
_cell.angle_beta   90.00
_cell.angle_gamma   90.00
#
_symmetry.space_group_name_H-M   'P 1'
#
loop_
_entity.id
_entity.type
_entity.pdbx_description
1 polymer ?
#
loop_
_entity_poly.entity_id
_entity_poly.type
_entity_poly.pdbx_seq_one_letter_code
_entity_poly.pdbx_strand_id
1 'polypeptide(L)'
;MSLNTSANPTAAIIAAPKSHKDHYEILSPLKYKIQFTASEEFKEKLNKAQDLMRHRCQDGNLEKVFGKALDLLLESELKKKAGKTLNPRNVKIKTKNTRSIPAEVKRKVWQRDQGQCQFKSAKGQSCGATGFLQFDHIKSYAKGGTATFDNIQILCANHNRLKAEREFGPFNFNHKE
;
A
#
# COMPACT_ATOMS: atom_id res chain seq x y z
N MET A 1 -28.45 20.85 50.73
CA MET A 1 -27.06 20.89 50.22
C MET A 1 -26.88 19.72 49.24
N SER A 2 -27.04 20.00 47.97
CA SER A 2 -27.02 18.96 46.92
C SER A 2 -25.73 19.12 46.16
N LEU A 3 -24.92 18.07 46.18
CA LEU A 3 -23.67 18.00 45.45
C LEU A 3 -23.93 17.54 44.00
N ASN A 4 -23.67 18.43 43.06
CA ASN A 4 -23.69 18.16 41.65
C ASN A 4 -22.40 17.42 41.27
N THR A 5 -22.50 16.13 40.94
CA THR A 5 -21.43 15.37 40.32
C THR A 5 -21.49 15.52 38.79
N SER A 6 -20.55 16.29 38.29
CA SER A 6 -20.30 16.46 36.86
C SER A 6 -19.82 15.14 36.25
N ALA A 7 -20.61 14.57 35.36
CA ALA A 7 -20.24 13.38 34.58
C ALA A 7 -19.26 13.77 33.46
N ASN A 8 -18.10 13.16 33.48
CA ASN A 8 -17.07 13.27 32.46
C ASN A 8 -17.51 12.52 31.20
N PRO A 9 -17.48 13.11 29.99
CA PRO A 9 -17.84 12.37 28.78
C PRO A 9 -16.77 11.33 28.46
N THR A 10 -17.22 10.09 28.44
CA THR A 10 -16.46 8.91 28.09
C THR A 10 -15.83 9.09 26.69
N ALA A 11 -14.51 9.14 26.65
CA ALA A 11 -13.76 9.10 25.41
C ALA A 11 -14.11 7.80 24.65
N ALA A 12 -14.69 7.94 23.47
CA ALA A 12 -14.96 6.84 22.57
C ALA A 12 -13.62 6.17 22.21
N ILE A 13 -13.40 4.98 22.72
CA ILE A 13 -12.29 4.12 22.34
C ILE A 13 -12.51 3.75 20.86
N ILE A 14 -11.76 4.39 19.98
CA ILE A 14 -11.69 3.98 18.57
C ILE A 14 -11.10 2.57 18.56
N ALA A 15 -11.96 1.58 18.32
CA ALA A 15 -11.54 0.20 18.19
C ALA A 15 -10.44 0.10 17.13
N ALA A 16 -9.29 -0.46 17.50
CA ALA A 16 -8.23 -0.79 16.57
C ALA A 16 -8.80 -1.66 15.42
N PRO A 17 -8.36 -1.47 14.17
CA PRO A 17 -8.83 -2.29 13.06
C PRO A 17 -8.58 -3.75 13.43
N LYS A 18 -9.65 -4.56 13.33
CA LYS A 18 -9.59 -6.00 13.58
C LYS A 18 -8.46 -6.56 12.73
N SER A 19 -7.42 -7.08 13.38
CA SER A 19 -6.37 -7.81 12.68
C SER A 19 -7.05 -8.92 11.88
N HIS A 20 -6.85 -8.95 10.57
CA HIS A 20 -7.16 -10.15 9.79
C HIS A 20 -6.40 -11.29 10.49
N LYS A 21 -7.13 -12.21 11.09
CA LYS A 21 -6.53 -13.45 11.59
C LYS A 21 -6.03 -14.15 10.33
N ASP A 22 -4.72 -14.16 10.17
CA ASP A 22 -4.09 -14.91 9.09
C ASP A 22 -4.45 -16.38 9.30
N HIS A 23 -5.26 -16.95 8.39
CA HIS A 23 -5.63 -18.34 8.41
C HIS A 23 -4.51 -19.21 7.81
N TYR A 24 -3.30 -19.02 8.34
CA TYR A 24 -2.14 -19.81 7.96
C TYR A 24 -1.76 -20.78 9.10
N GLU A 25 -1.75 -22.05 8.80
CA GLU A 25 -1.22 -23.10 9.68
C GLU A 25 0.14 -23.55 9.12
N ILE A 26 1.18 -23.49 9.94
CA ILE A 26 2.52 -23.96 9.57
C ILE A 26 2.54 -25.48 9.69
N LEU A 27 2.62 -26.18 8.56
CA LEU A 27 2.68 -27.65 8.54
C LEU A 27 4.12 -28.18 8.65
N SER A 28 5.10 -27.45 8.10
CA SER A 28 6.51 -27.76 8.18
C SER A 28 7.33 -26.52 7.77
N PRO A 29 8.66 -26.51 7.93
CA PRO A 29 9.48 -25.46 7.37
C PRO A 29 9.12 -25.23 5.90
N LEU A 30 8.73 -24.01 5.52
CA LEU A 30 8.35 -23.57 4.17
C LEU A 30 7.03 -24.11 3.60
N LYS A 31 6.18 -24.76 4.42
CA LYS A 31 4.84 -25.20 3.99
C LYS A 31 3.76 -24.66 4.90
N TYR A 32 2.74 -24.06 4.29
CA TYR A 32 1.62 -23.44 4.96
C TYR A 32 0.31 -24.02 4.44
N LYS A 33 -0.63 -24.26 5.33
CA LYS A 33 -2.02 -24.54 4.98
C LYS A 33 -2.78 -23.21 4.94
N ILE A 34 -3.41 -22.94 3.79
CA ILE A 34 -4.26 -21.77 3.58
C ILE A 34 -5.69 -22.25 3.49
N GLN A 35 -6.59 -21.73 4.32
CA GLN A 35 -7.98 -22.13 4.35
C GLN A 35 -8.90 -20.91 4.40
N PHE A 36 -9.90 -20.91 3.54
CA PHE A 36 -10.95 -19.88 3.53
C PHE A 36 -12.26 -20.47 3.00
N THR A 37 -13.39 -19.84 3.36
CA THR A 37 -14.70 -20.17 2.80
C THR A 37 -14.94 -19.31 1.56
N ALA A 38 -15.35 -19.94 0.48
CA ALA A 38 -15.56 -19.30 -0.81
C ALA A 38 -17.05 -19.31 -1.20
N SER A 39 -17.48 -18.31 -1.98
CA SER A 39 -18.79 -18.28 -2.60
C SER A 39 -18.88 -19.23 -3.81
N GLU A 40 -20.10 -19.56 -4.26
CA GLU A 40 -20.30 -20.35 -5.49
C GLU A 40 -19.67 -19.66 -6.70
N GLU A 41 -19.83 -18.34 -6.82
CA GLU A 41 -19.20 -17.57 -7.90
C GLU A 41 -17.67 -17.73 -7.93
N PHE A 42 -17.04 -17.74 -6.76
CA PHE A 42 -15.59 -17.97 -6.68
C PHE A 42 -15.22 -19.38 -7.15
N LYS A 43 -16.00 -20.39 -6.74
CA LYS A 43 -15.79 -21.79 -7.15
C LYS A 43 -15.91 -21.96 -8.67
N GLU A 44 -16.91 -21.32 -9.29
CA GLU A 44 -17.06 -21.35 -10.75
C GLU A 44 -15.85 -20.72 -11.46
N LYS A 45 -15.39 -19.55 -10.98
CA LYS A 45 -14.19 -18.90 -11.51
C LYS A 45 -12.94 -19.78 -11.36
N LEU A 46 -12.82 -20.47 -10.22
CA LEU A 46 -11.71 -21.36 -9.96
C LEU A 46 -11.71 -22.56 -10.90
N ASN A 47 -12.85 -23.21 -11.06
CA ASN A 47 -13.02 -24.34 -12.00
C ASN A 47 -12.65 -23.91 -13.42
N LYS A 48 -13.16 -22.76 -13.87
CA LYS A 48 -12.86 -22.22 -15.20
C LYS A 48 -11.36 -21.91 -15.35
N ALA A 49 -10.70 -21.37 -14.33
CA ALA A 49 -9.27 -21.13 -14.36
C ALA A 49 -8.46 -22.44 -14.44
N GLN A 50 -8.83 -23.47 -13.68
CA GLN A 50 -8.23 -24.80 -13.77
C GLN A 50 -8.38 -25.40 -15.17
N ASP A 51 -9.57 -25.33 -15.76
CA ASP A 51 -9.83 -25.85 -17.12
C ASP A 51 -8.97 -25.14 -18.17
N LEU A 52 -8.86 -23.84 -18.11
CA LEU A 52 -8.01 -23.05 -19.01
C LEU A 52 -6.52 -23.33 -18.83
N MET A 53 -6.11 -23.76 -17.64
CA MET A 53 -4.72 -24.04 -17.31
C MET A 53 -4.34 -25.52 -17.44
N ARG A 54 -5.25 -26.41 -17.80
CA ARG A 54 -4.99 -27.88 -17.89
C ARG A 54 -3.75 -28.24 -18.70
N HIS A 55 -3.47 -27.51 -19.77
CA HIS A 55 -2.28 -27.75 -20.58
C HIS A 55 -0.96 -27.41 -19.85
N ARG A 56 -1.00 -26.62 -18.76
CA ARG A 56 0.15 -26.24 -17.93
C ARG A 56 0.14 -26.90 -16.55
N CYS A 57 -1.04 -27.27 -16.05
CA CYS A 57 -1.27 -27.86 -14.75
C CYS A 57 -2.17 -29.09 -14.89
N GLN A 58 -1.60 -30.18 -15.43
CA GLN A 58 -2.33 -31.42 -15.71
C GLN A 58 -2.87 -32.07 -14.42
N ASP A 59 -2.18 -31.85 -13.29
CA ASP A 59 -2.54 -32.35 -11.96
C ASP A 59 -3.64 -31.53 -11.28
N GLY A 60 -4.11 -30.44 -11.91
CA GLY A 60 -5.13 -29.55 -11.32
C GLY A 60 -4.66 -28.84 -10.05
N ASN A 61 -3.37 -28.78 -9.79
CA ASN A 61 -2.77 -28.25 -8.57
C ASN A 61 -3.18 -26.79 -8.33
N LEU A 62 -3.93 -26.57 -7.26
CA LEU A 62 -4.42 -25.23 -6.88
C LEU A 62 -3.32 -24.22 -6.56
N GLU A 63 -2.21 -24.68 -5.98
CA GLU A 63 -1.06 -23.80 -5.69
C GLU A 63 -0.51 -23.18 -6.99
N LYS A 64 -0.41 -23.95 -8.06
CA LYS A 64 0.04 -23.44 -9.37
C LYS A 64 -0.95 -22.45 -9.98
N VAL A 65 -2.27 -22.72 -9.84
CA VAL A 65 -3.33 -21.81 -10.34
C VAL A 65 -3.30 -20.50 -9.56
N PHE A 66 -3.31 -20.57 -8.23
CA PHE A 66 -3.26 -19.40 -7.37
C PHE A 66 -1.92 -18.65 -7.52
N GLY A 67 -0.80 -19.35 -7.60
CA GLY A 67 0.51 -18.73 -7.82
C GLY A 67 0.49 -17.87 -9.07
N LYS A 68 -0.01 -18.41 -10.19
CA LYS A 68 -0.13 -17.65 -11.45
C LYS A 68 -1.08 -16.47 -11.35
N ALA A 69 -2.21 -16.64 -10.66
CA ALA A 69 -3.17 -15.55 -10.43
C ALA A 69 -2.55 -14.43 -9.58
N LEU A 70 -1.82 -14.78 -8.52
CA LEU A 70 -1.12 -13.83 -7.66
C LEU A 70 0.02 -13.12 -8.41
N ASP A 71 0.78 -13.81 -9.24
CA ASP A 71 1.82 -13.18 -10.08
C ASP A 71 1.23 -12.09 -10.97
N LEU A 72 0.11 -12.38 -11.65
CA LEU A 72 -0.56 -11.42 -12.52
C LEU A 72 -1.13 -10.23 -11.72
N LEU A 73 -1.70 -10.50 -10.55
CA LEU A 73 -2.20 -9.45 -9.66
C LEU A 73 -1.05 -8.55 -9.18
N LEU A 74 0.03 -9.14 -8.69
CA LEU A 74 1.20 -8.40 -8.23
C LEU A 74 1.82 -7.56 -9.34
N GLU A 75 1.96 -8.10 -10.53
CA GLU A 75 2.45 -7.37 -11.70
C GLU A 75 1.54 -6.15 -12.02
N SER A 76 0.22 -6.38 -12.06
CA SER A 76 -0.77 -5.33 -12.30
C SER A 76 -0.69 -4.22 -11.27
N GLU A 77 -0.67 -4.56 -9.98
CA GLU A 77 -0.63 -3.59 -8.89
C GLU A 77 0.70 -2.83 -8.82
N LEU A 78 1.83 -3.51 -9.05
CA LEU A 78 3.14 -2.86 -9.12
C LEU A 78 3.24 -1.92 -10.32
N LYS A 79 2.63 -2.28 -11.47
CA LYS A 79 2.55 -1.40 -12.63
C LYS A 79 1.77 -0.13 -12.31
N LYS A 80 0.62 -0.24 -11.64
CA LYS A 80 -0.21 0.90 -11.25
C LYS A 80 0.48 1.78 -10.21
N LYS A 81 0.99 1.18 -9.12
CA LYS A 81 1.58 1.92 -7.99
C LYS A 81 2.98 2.45 -8.28
N ALA A 82 3.89 1.59 -8.68
CA ALA A 82 5.30 1.92 -8.85
C ALA A 82 5.68 2.31 -10.29
N GLY A 83 4.74 2.25 -11.25
CA GLY A 83 5.03 2.44 -12.68
C GLY A 83 5.95 1.35 -13.25
N LYS A 84 6.02 0.17 -12.59
CA LYS A 84 6.86 -0.96 -13.04
C LYS A 84 6.33 -1.47 -14.37
N THR A 85 7.20 -1.56 -15.37
CA THR A 85 6.88 -2.08 -16.71
C THR A 85 8.06 -2.88 -17.24
N LEU A 86 7.79 -3.95 -18.00
CA LEU A 86 8.82 -4.77 -18.65
C LEU A 86 9.60 -3.99 -19.72
N ASN A 87 8.93 -3.04 -20.40
CA ASN A 87 9.55 -2.21 -21.44
C ASN A 87 9.37 -0.72 -21.09
N PRO A 88 10.24 -0.13 -20.23
CA PRO A 88 10.18 1.28 -19.91
C PRO A 88 10.52 2.12 -21.13
N ARG A 89 9.59 2.97 -21.56
CA ARG A 89 9.91 3.97 -22.59
C ARG A 89 10.89 4.97 -21.99
N ASN A 90 12.02 5.20 -22.66
CA ASN A 90 12.92 6.31 -22.36
C ASN A 90 12.25 7.63 -22.79
N VAL A 91 11.37 8.15 -21.95
CA VAL A 91 10.79 9.47 -22.17
C VAL A 91 11.77 10.48 -21.59
N LYS A 92 12.36 11.33 -22.45
CA LYS A 92 13.10 12.51 -21.96
C LYS A 92 12.16 13.28 -21.04
N ILE A 93 12.48 13.32 -19.75
CA ILE A 93 11.70 14.03 -18.75
C ILE A 93 11.78 15.51 -19.13
N LYS A 94 10.73 16.00 -19.81
CA LYS A 94 10.56 17.44 -19.93
C LYS A 94 10.33 17.94 -18.52
N THR A 95 11.29 18.65 -17.97
CA THR A 95 11.28 19.26 -16.63
C THR A 95 10.27 20.41 -16.59
N LYS A 96 9.01 20.12 -16.89
CA LYS A 96 7.94 21.02 -16.48
C LYS A 96 7.77 20.80 -14.98
N ASN A 97 7.89 21.86 -14.22
CA ASN A 97 7.65 21.86 -12.79
C ASN A 97 6.16 21.52 -12.54
N THR A 98 5.86 20.22 -12.50
CA THR A 98 4.51 19.70 -12.30
C THR A 98 4.47 18.92 -11.01
N ARG A 99 3.34 18.98 -10.30
CA ARG A 99 3.08 18.15 -9.10
C ARG A 99 3.09 16.65 -9.42
N SER A 100 2.87 16.29 -10.69
CA SER A 100 2.85 14.90 -11.14
C SER A 100 4.25 14.30 -11.11
N ILE A 101 4.41 13.17 -10.44
CA ILE A 101 5.68 12.44 -10.35
C ILE A 101 5.82 11.52 -11.56
N PRO A 102 6.87 11.68 -12.39
CA PRO A 102 7.10 10.83 -13.54
C PRO A 102 7.23 9.35 -13.19
N ALA A 103 6.74 8.47 -14.07
CA ALA A 103 6.78 7.02 -13.82
C ALA A 103 8.22 6.49 -13.64
N GLU A 104 9.19 7.07 -14.32
CA GLU A 104 10.61 6.74 -14.14
C GLU A 104 11.10 7.06 -12.73
N VAL A 105 10.75 8.24 -12.21
CA VAL A 105 11.08 8.64 -10.84
C VAL A 105 10.42 7.68 -9.84
N LYS A 106 9.13 7.37 -10.03
CA LYS A 106 8.42 6.40 -9.19
C LYS A 106 9.12 5.04 -9.15
N ARG A 107 9.56 4.52 -10.32
CA ARG A 107 10.28 3.23 -10.39
C ARG A 107 11.59 3.26 -9.60
N LYS A 108 12.42 4.30 -9.82
CA LYS A 108 13.71 4.45 -9.14
C LYS A 108 13.55 4.61 -7.63
N VAL A 109 12.58 5.44 -7.21
CA VAL A 109 12.27 5.65 -5.79
C VAL A 109 11.73 4.37 -5.16
N TRP A 110 10.84 3.64 -5.86
CA TRP A 110 10.33 2.36 -5.37
C TRP A 110 11.44 1.35 -5.14
N GLN A 111 12.41 1.29 -6.04
CA GLN A 111 13.57 0.40 -5.91
C GLN A 111 14.49 0.83 -4.76
N ARG A 112 14.79 2.14 -4.63
CA ARG A 112 15.61 2.68 -3.54
C ARG A 112 14.97 2.43 -2.18
N ASP A 113 13.68 2.71 -2.05
CA ASP A 113 12.94 2.65 -0.80
C ASP A 113 12.38 1.24 -0.52
N GLN A 114 12.63 0.27 -1.42
CA GLN A 114 12.19 -1.13 -1.31
C GLN A 114 10.68 -1.30 -1.06
N GLY A 115 9.86 -0.38 -1.56
CA GLY A 115 8.41 -0.39 -1.32
C GLY A 115 8.04 -0.26 0.15
N GLN A 116 8.80 0.49 0.95
CA GLN A 116 8.59 0.69 2.38
C GLN A 116 8.53 2.16 2.74
N CYS A 117 7.79 2.48 3.81
CA CYS A 117 7.72 3.82 4.37
C CYS A 117 9.08 4.25 4.92
N GLN A 118 9.61 5.37 4.43
CA GLN A 118 10.93 5.90 4.80
C GLN A 118 10.90 6.82 6.03
N PHE A 119 9.76 6.98 6.67
CA PHE A 119 9.67 7.81 7.88
C PHE A 119 10.56 7.25 8.99
N LYS A 120 11.33 8.15 9.60
CA LYS A 120 12.11 7.89 10.81
C LYS A 120 11.58 8.74 11.96
N SER A 121 11.38 8.13 13.11
CA SER A 121 11.04 8.85 14.34
C SER A 121 12.21 9.69 14.84
N ALA A 122 11.97 10.60 15.79
CA ALA A 122 13.02 11.36 16.45
C ALA A 122 14.08 10.48 17.16
N LYS A 123 13.70 9.25 17.52
CA LYS A 123 14.61 8.25 18.12
C LYS A 123 15.33 7.39 17.06
N GLY A 124 15.23 7.73 15.76
CA GLY A 124 15.87 7.01 14.67
C GLY A 124 15.17 5.72 14.22
N GLN A 125 14.02 5.36 14.82
CA GLN A 125 13.28 4.16 14.44
C GLN A 125 12.60 4.37 13.09
N SER A 126 12.83 3.45 12.15
CA SER A 126 12.18 3.43 10.84
C SER A 126 10.78 2.82 10.93
N CYS A 127 9.82 3.39 10.19
CA CYS A 127 8.46 2.85 10.12
C CYS A 127 8.43 1.50 9.38
N GLY A 128 9.03 1.41 8.20
CA GLY A 128 9.09 0.18 7.41
C GLY A 128 7.75 -0.37 6.91
N ALA A 129 6.62 0.33 7.11
CA ALA A 129 5.32 -0.13 6.66
C ALA A 129 5.30 -0.34 5.14
N THR A 130 4.68 -1.45 4.68
CA THR A 130 4.55 -1.84 3.27
C THR A 130 3.15 -1.59 2.70
N GLY A 131 2.17 -1.29 3.56
CA GLY A 131 0.80 -0.99 3.19
C GLY A 131 0.50 0.50 3.07
N PHE A 132 -0.53 0.85 2.29
CA PHE A 132 -1.03 2.24 2.10
C PHE A 132 0.06 3.24 1.71
N LEU A 133 1.00 2.81 0.88
CA LEU A 133 2.14 3.62 0.47
C LEU A 133 1.75 4.70 -0.54
N GLN A 134 2.35 5.88 -0.38
CA GLN A 134 2.18 7.05 -1.22
C GLN A 134 3.56 7.65 -1.55
N PHE A 135 3.72 8.15 -2.79
CA PHE A 135 4.89 8.95 -3.14
C PHE A 135 4.67 10.38 -2.65
N ASP A 136 5.63 10.90 -1.95
CA ASP A 136 5.60 12.22 -1.38
C ASP A 136 6.87 13.02 -1.73
N HIS A 137 6.73 14.35 -1.84
CA HIS A 137 7.87 15.24 -2.05
C HIS A 137 8.56 15.53 -0.71
N ILE A 138 9.86 15.25 -0.54
CA ILE A 138 10.64 15.58 0.66
C ILE A 138 10.51 17.09 0.95
N LYS A 139 10.88 17.94 0.01
CA LYS A 139 10.48 19.35 -0.01
C LYS A 139 9.17 19.45 -0.76
N SER A 140 8.10 19.83 -0.08
CA SER A 140 6.76 19.85 -0.65
C SER A 140 6.67 20.68 -1.94
N TYR A 141 5.86 20.21 -2.88
CA TYR A 141 5.63 20.91 -4.16
C TYR A 141 5.16 22.37 -3.95
N ALA A 142 4.27 22.61 -2.98
CA ALA A 142 3.81 23.94 -2.62
C ALA A 142 4.94 24.89 -2.15
N LYS A 143 6.06 24.34 -1.68
CA LYS A 143 7.26 25.07 -1.30
C LYS A 143 8.36 25.06 -2.38
N GLY A 144 7.96 24.78 -3.64
CA GLY A 144 8.86 24.76 -4.79
C GLY A 144 9.70 23.47 -4.90
N GLY A 145 9.27 22.35 -4.29
CA GLY A 145 9.89 21.05 -4.49
C GLY A 145 9.59 20.48 -5.87
N THR A 146 10.59 19.90 -6.52
CA THR A 146 10.49 19.27 -7.83
C THR A 146 10.30 17.76 -7.73
N ALA A 147 9.67 17.14 -8.74
CA ALA A 147 9.44 15.70 -8.81
C ALA A 147 10.69 14.94 -9.30
N THR A 148 11.80 15.09 -8.62
CA THR A 148 13.10 14.43 -8.90
C THR A 148 13.32 13.22 -8.01
N PHE A 149 14.24 12.33 -8.41
CA PHE A 149 14.60 11.14 -7.63
C PHE A 149 15.00 11.48 -6.18
N ASP A 150 15.78 12.54 -6.00
CA ASP A 150 16.32 12.94 -4.68
C ASP A 150 15.26 13.63 -3.82
N ASN A 151 14.23 14.19 -4.43
CA ASN A 151 13.17 14.91 -3.70
C ASN A 151 11.87 14.10 -3.53
N ILE A 152 11.80 12.87 -4.00
CA ILE A 152 10.65 11.99 -3.80
C ILE A 152 11.02 10.86 -2.84
N GLN A 153 10.09 10.52 -1.95
CA GLN A 153 10.19 9.42 -0.99
C GLN A 153 8.88 8.63 -0.95
N ILE A 154 8.92 7.44 -0.34
CA ILE A 154 7.71 6.66 -0.05
C ILE A 154 7.36 6.84 1.44
N LEU A 155 6.12 7.24 1.70
CA LEU A 155 5.53 7.27 3.03
C LEU A 155 4.26 6.44 3.07
N CYS A 156 3.93 5.85 4.23
CA CYS A 156 2.58 5.34 4.45
C CYS A 156 1.59 6.49 4.65
N ALA A 157 0.31 6.25 4.45
CA ALA A 157 -0.73 7.30 4.52
C ALA A 157 -0.67 8.10 5.83
N ASN A 158 -0.44 7.43 6.97
CA ASN A 158 -0.34 8.09 8.28
C ASN A 158 0.86 9.04 8.34
N HIS A 159 2.03 8.62 7.89
CA HIS A 159 3.22 9.46 7.94
C HIS A 159 3.21 10.56 6.87
N ASN A 160 2.58 10.32 5.73
CA ASN A 160 2.35 11.36 4.74
C ASN A 160 1.43 12.47 5.31
N ARG A 161 0.34 12.06 5.97
CA ARG A 161 -0.56 12.98 6.66
C ARG A 161 0.16 13.76 7.77
N LEU A 162 0.91 13.05 8.65
CA LEU A 162 1.66 13.68 9.73
C LEU A 162 2.66 14.73 9.21
N LYS A 163 3.35 14.43 8.11
CA LYS A 163 4.24 15.39 7.46
C LYS A 163 3.49 16.62 6.97
N ALA A 164 2.35 16.42 6.28
CA ALA A 164 1.54 17.52 5.78
C ALA A 164 0.99 18.40 6.91
N GLU A 165 0.54 17.80 8.01
CA GLU A 165 0.10 18.54 9.22
C GLU A 165 1.22 19.35 9.84
N ARG A 166 2.44 18.84 9.89
CA ARG A 166 3.62 19.58 10.38
C ARG A 166 4.03 20.74 9.48
N GLU A 167 3.84 20.59 8.17
CA GLU A 167 4.26 21.60 7.20
C GLU A 167 3.22 22.70 6.95
N PHE A 168 1.93 22.37 7.05
CA PHE A 168 0.82 23.23 6.63
C PHE A 168 -0.23 23.47 7.72
N GLY A 169 -0.05 22.85 8.90
CA GLY A 169 -1.02 22.89 9.98
C GLY A 169 -2.07 21.78 9.89
N PRO A 170 -2.92 21.65 10.92
CA PRO A 170 -3.96 20.62 10.97
C PRO A 170 -4.96 20.79 9.82
N PHE A 171 -5.39 19.67 9.24
CA PHE A 171 -6.46 19.66 8.23
C PHE A 171 -7.79 20.00 8.89
N ASN A 172 -8.28 21.22 8.70
CA ASN A 172 -9.64 21.58 9.07
C ASN A 172 -10.59 21.02 7.99
N PHE A 173 -11.24 19.91 8.27
CA PHE A 173 -12.38 19.44 7.48
C PHE A 173 -13.59 20.32 7.83
N ASN A 174 -13.61 21.56 7.37
CA ASN A 174 -14.85 22.31 7.33
C ASN A 174 -15.71 21.65 6.25
N HIS A 175 -16.62 20.75 6.64
CA HIS A 175 -17.75 20.39 5.83
C HIS A 175 -18.50 21.69 5.52
N LYS A 176 -18.39 22.17 4.28
CA LYS A 176 -19.38 23.10 3.76
C LYS A 176 -20.67 22.30 3.64
N GLU A 177 -21.62 22.63 4.50
CA GLU A 177 -23.03 22.27 4.34
C GLU A 177 -23.57 22.76 3.00
#